data_29e99e08d0dba1ec28a7a68c41a1e54a
#
_entry.id   29e99e08d0dba1ec28a7a68c41a1e54a
#
_cell.length_a   1.000
_cell.length_b   1.000
_cell.length_c   1.000
_cell.angle_alpha   90.00
_cell.angle_beta   90.00
_cell.angle_gamma   90.00
#
_symmetry.space_group_name_H-M   'P 1'
#
loop_
_entity.id
_entity.type
_entity.pdbx_description
1 polymer ?
#
loop_
_entity_poly.entity_id
_entity_poly.type
_entity_poly.pdbx_seq_one_letter_code
_entity_poly.pdbx_strand_id
1 'polypeptide(L)'
;MIKENQKLLNRIQVVLDAGVIIVAYVLSWYIRFRSGLFDLDPWYLSLREYMKVLFFLVPSYLILYYAFQLYTPKRVQGRRLEAWHVVQANVIGLMGVTMVFFLAKFSDRYSRWVVFIFCFVNITMEVFARNMVRMVLRKARKNGYNQKHMILVGYSRAAEQYIDRILANPEWGYAVRGILDDHQPRGMEYKGIKVIGSIDNLLVILPQNQIDEIAITLGLDEYHKLEYIVNMCEKSGVHTKFIPDYNNIIPTKPYTEDIQGLPVINIRHVPLNNALNKFVKRAVDIFGAIVAIILFSPVMLVVSVLIKLTAPGPLIFKQERIGLQNKPFYMYKFRSMIVQKESEEKKGWTTKDDPRVTPVGKFIRKTSIDELPQLFNVLKGDMSLVGPRPERPLFVEKFKEEIPRYMIKHQVRPGLTGWAQVNGYRGDTSIRKRIECDLYYIENWTLGLDFKIILLTFLKGFINKNAY
;
A
#
# COMPACT_ATOMS: atom_id res chain seq x y z
N MET A 1 -26.72 24.81 -2.31
CA MET A 1 -25.71 25.40 -1.39
C MET A 1 -24.35 24.67 -1.40
N ILE A 2 -24.23 23.36 -1.16
CA ILE A 2 -22.91 22.70 -1.07
C ILE A 2 -22.16 22.63 -2.40
N LYS A 3 -22.84 22.42 -3.54
CA LYS A 3 -22.19 22.45 -4.87
C LYS A 3 -21.57 23.82 -5.20
N GLU A 4 -22.19 24.91 -4.77
CA GLU A 4 -21.66 26.26 -4.97
C GLU A 4 -20.42 26.52 -4.09
N ASN A 5 -20.45 26.12 -2.82
CA ASN A 5 -19.29 26.23 -1.92
C ASN A 5 -18.11 25.38 -2.39
N GLN A 6 -18.36 24.21 -2.99
CA GLN A 6 -17.28 23.38 -3.50
C GLN A 6 -16.61 23.97 -4.74
N LYS A 7 -17.39 24.57 -5.66
CA LYS A 7 -16.85 25.28 -6.82
C LYS A 7 -16.01 26.49 -6.38
N LEU A 8 -16.49 27.22 -5.37
CA LEU A 8 -15.76 28.36 -4.80
C LEU A 8 -14.45 27.90 -4.16
N LEU A 9 -14.47 26.84 -3.35
CA LEU A 9 -13.26 26.28 -2.71
C LEU A 9 -12.23 25.83 -3.75
N ASN A 10 -12.68 25.18 -4.83
CA ASN A 10 -11.78 24.79 -5.92
C ASN A 10 -11.17 26.01 -6.64
N ARG A 11 -11.93 27.07 -6.87
CA ARG A 11 -11.40 28.34 -7.45
C ARG A 11 -10.36 28.98 -6.53
N ILE A 12 -10.64 29.05 -5.23
CA ILE A 12 -9.70 29.56 -4.25
C ILE A 12 -8.41 28.73 -4.26
N GLN A 13 -8.53 27.40 -4.34
CA GLN A 13 -7.36 26.50 -4.40
C GLN A 13 -6.51 26.78 -5.65
N VAL A 14 -7.12 26.98 -6.83
CA VAL A 14 -6.40 27.32 -8.06
C VAL A 14 -5.63 28.64 -7.92
N VAL A 15 -6.25 29.65 -7.30
CA VAL A 15 -5.60 30.96 -7.06
C VAL A 15 -4.44 30.81 -6.06
N LEU A 16 -4.62 30.03 -5.01
CA LEU A 16 -3.55 29.75 -4.04
C LEU A 16 -2.39 29.03 -4.68
N ASP A 17 -2.64 27.97 -5.48
CA ASP A 17 -1.60 27.22 -6.18
C ASP A 17 -0.84 28.15 -7.17
N ALA A 18 -1.54 29.01 -7.92
CA ALA A 18 -0.89 30.01 -8.76
C ALA A 18 0.04 30.94 -7.97
N GLY A 19 -0.42 31.41 -6.80
CA GLY A 19 0.38 32.22 -5.89
C GLY A 19 1.62 31.47 -5.37
N VAL A 20 1.46 30.22 -4.99
CA VAL A 20 2.58 29.35 -4.53
C VAL A 20 3.61 29.18 -5.65
N ILE A 21 3.18 28.87 -6.88
CA ILE A 21 4.08 28.73 -8.04
C ILE A 21 4.90 30.00 -8.27
N ILE A 22 4.24 31.17 -8.24
CA ILE A 22 4.91 32.47 -8.42
C ILE A 22 5.96 32.70 -7.30
N VAL A 23 5.56 32.52 -6.06
CA VAL A 23 6.46 32.73 -4.89
C VAL A 23 7.61 31.73 -4.94
N ALA A 24 7.34 30.46 -5.22
CA ALA A 24 8.37 29.43 -5.33
C ALA A 24 9.39 29.75 -6.43
N TYR A 25 8.93 30.27 -7.56
CA TYR A 25 9.81 30.62 -8.66
C TYR A 25 10.69 31.85 -8.35
N VAL A 26 10.11 32.90 -7.76
CA VAL A 26 10.85 34.08 -7.29
C VAL A 26 11.85 33.71 -6.22
N LEU A 27 11.44 32.87 -5.24
CA LEU A 27 12.32 32.42 -4.18
C LEU A 27 13.48 31.59 -4.74
N SER A 28 13.24 30.78 -5.77
CA SER A 28 14.28 29.96 -6.41
C SER A 28 15.31 30.82 -7.13
N TRP A 29 14.87 31.91 -7.78
CA TRP A 29 15.78 32.91 -8.33
C TRP A 29 16.62 33.54 -7.22
N TYR A 30 15.98 33.93 -6.11
CA TYR A 30 16.68 34.56 -4.98
C TYR A 30 17.72 33.62 -4.35
N ILE A 31 17.36 32.34 -4.15
CA ILE A 31 18.27 31.32 -3.63
C ILE A 31 19.47 31.15 -4.57
N ARG A 32 19.27 31.12 -5.90
CA ARG A 32 20.36 30.92 -6.86
C ARG A 32 21.32 32.13 -6.93
N PHE A 33 20.79 33.35 -6.91
CA PHE A 33 21.56 34.54 -7.27
C PHE A 33 21.88 35.48 -6.08
N ARG A 34 21.21 35.33 -4.93
CA ARG A 34 21.37 36.24 -3.81
C ARG A 34 21.73 35.56 -2.49
N SER A 35 21.65 34.24 -2.38
CA SER A 35 21.91 33.53 -1.13
C SER A 35 23.40 33.35 -0.79
N GLY A 36 24.29 33.54 -1.75
CA GLY A 36 25.72 33.23 -1.59
C GLY A 36 26.06 31.73 -1.59
N LEU A 37 25.08 30.84 -1.81
CA LEU A 37 25.26 29.38 -1.82
C LEU A 37 25.87 28.86 -3.14
N PHE A 38 25.85 29.68 -4.17
CA PHE A 38 26.30 29.29 -5.52
C PHE A 38 27.18 30.41 -6.10
N ASP A 39 28.20 30.02 -6.85
CA ASP A 39 29.03 30.97 -7.59
C ASP A 39 28.17 31.75 -8.59
N LEU A 40 28.40 33.05 -8.67
CA LEU A 40 27.67 33.96 -9.55
C LEU A 40 28.34 33.99 -10.94
N ASP A 41 27.56 33.68 -11.96
CA ASP A 41 27.95 33.98 -13.34
C ASP A 41 27.86 35.49 -13.55
N PRO A 42 28.88 36.16 -14.12
CA PRO A 42 28.88 37.61 -14.36
C PRO A 42 27.71 38.10 -15.22
N TRP A 43 27.14 37.22 -16.01
CA TRP A 43 26.14 37.52 -17.06
C TRP A 43 24.72 36.97 -16.71
N TYR A 44 24.38 36.83 -15.43
CA TYR A 44 23.07 36.34 -15.07
C TYR A 44 21.92 37.33 -15.42
N LEU A 45 20.78 36.79 -15.83
CA LEU A 45 19.59 37.56 -16.16
C LEU A 45 18.93 38.16 -14.91
N SER A 46 18.40 39.38 -15.05
CA SER A 46 17.67 40.05 -13.98
C SER A 46 16.38 39.31 -13.61
N LEU A 47 15.86 39.54 -12.41
CA LEU A 47 14.58 38.99 -11.97
C LEU A 47 13.45 39.36 -12.96
N ARG A 48 13.47 40.56 -13.55
CA ARG A 48 12.48 41.00 -14.51
C ARG A 48 12.39 40.08 -15.74
N GLU A 49 13.51 39.58 -16.22
CA GLU A 49 13.55 38.63 -17.35
C GLU A 49 13.00 37.27 -16.95
N TYR A 50 13.31 36.81 -15.73
CA TYR A 50 12.75 35.56 -15.20
C TYR A 50 11.24 35.65 -15.00
N MET A 51 10.69 36.81 -14.62
CA MET A 51 9.24 36.99 -14.45
C MET A 51 8.45 36.78 -15.75
N LYS A 52 9.05 37.01 -16.91
CA LYS A 52 8.41 36.72 -18.22
C LYS A 52 8.06 35.24 -18.40
N VAL A 53 8.88 34.34 -17.85
CA VAL A 53 8.65 32.88 -17.92
C VAL A 53 7.38 32.47 -17.16
N LEU A 54 7.00 33.20 -16.11
CA LEU A 54 5.81 32.89 -15.31
C LEU A 54 4.51 32.93 -16.14
N PHE A 55 4.47 33.72 -17.20
CA PHE A 55 3.31 33.79 -18.09
C PHE A 55 2.96 32.43 -18.72
N PHE A 56 3.96 31.61 -18.99
CA PHE A 56 3.78 30.24 -19.51
C PHE A 56 3.85 29.20 -18.40
N LEU A 57 4.70 29.42 -17.39
CA LEU A 57 4.95 28.45 -16.32
C LEU A 57 3.69 28.22 -15.46
N VAL A 58 3.02 29.30 -15.02
CA VAL A 58 1.85 29.19 -14.14
C VAL A 58 0.70 28.43 -14.81
N PRO A 59 0.24 28.78 -16.02
CA PRO A 59 -0.81 28.02 -16.68
C PRO A 59 -0.45 26.56 -16.92
N SER A 60 0.80 26.28 -17.31
CA SER A 60 1.27 24.90 -17.55
C SER A 60 1.21 24.04 -16.29
N TYR A 61 1.63 24.56 -15.15
CA TYR A 61 1.55 23.84 -13.87
C TYR A 61 0.10 23.67 -13.39
N LEU A 62 -0.75 24.67 -13.56
CA LEU A 62 -2.18 24.54 -13.22
C LEU A 62 -2.88 23.48 -14.07
N ILE A 63 -2.53 23.37 -15.36
CA ILE A 63 -3.03 22.30 -16.26
C ILE A 63 -2.52 20.93 -15.77
N LEU A 64 -1.24 20.82 -15.41
CA LEU A 64 -0.69 19.59 -14.82
C LEU A 64 -1.43 19.21 -13.52
N TYR A 65 -1.65 20.16 -12.63
CA TYR A 65 -2.37 19.90 -11.36
C TYR A 65 -3.82 19.46 -11.62
N TYR A 66 -4.46 20.00 -12.65
CA TYR A 66 -5.78 19.52 -13.08
C TYR A 66 -5.71 18.10 -13.64
N ALA A 67 -4.74 17.79 -14.50
CA ALA A 67 -4.56 16.46 -15.09
C ALA A 67 -4.27 15.41 -14.01
N PHE A 68 -3.52 15.75 -12.95
CA PHE A 68 -3.29 14.88 -11.79
C PHE A 68 -4.43 14.90 -10.75
N GLN A 69 -5.62 15.43 -11.13
CA GLN A 69 -6.83 15.44 -10.31
C GLN A 69 -6.64 16.08 -8.93
N LEU A 70 -5.76 17.07 -8.82
CA LEU A 70 -5.50 17.77 -7.56
C LEU A 70 -6.64 18.73 -7.15
N TYR A 71 -7.60 19.01 -8.04
CA TYR A 71 -8.77 19.84 -7.78
C TYR A 71 -10.06 19.04 -7.59
N THR A 72 -10.00 17.72 -7.59
CA THR A 72 -11.15 16.88 -7.26
C THR A 72 -11.38 16.87 -5.74
N PRO A 73 -12.63 17.00 -5.27
CA PRO A 73 -12.92 17.02 -3.84
C PRO A 73 -12.67 15.64 -3.20
N LYS A 74 -11.71 15.57 -2.30
CA LYS A 74 -11.27 14.30 -1.69
C LYS A 74 -11.37 14.40 -0.15
N ARG A 75 -12.61 14.36 0.41
CA ARG A 75 -12.85 14.49 1.85
C ARG A 75 -12.18 13.41 2.70
N VAL A 76 -12.17 12.17 2.19
CA VAL A 76 -11.70 10.98 2.90
C VAL A 76 -10.26 10.58 2.54
N GLN A 77 -9.71 11.14 1.46
CA GLN A 77 -8.41 10.74 0.95
C GLN A 77 -7.24 11.08 1.91
N GLY A 78 -6.27 10.18 1.99
CA GLY A 78 -5.05 10.35 2.79
C GLY A 78 -4.12 11.45 2.27
N ARG A 79 -3.38 12.13 3.18
CA ARG A 79 -2.40 13.19 2.85
C ARG A 79 -1.28 12.70 1.92
N ARG A 80 -0.85 11.44 2.08
CA ARG A 80 0.29 10.87 1.34
C ARG A 80 0.03 10.78 -0.16
N LEU A 81 -1.20 10.41 -0.55
CA LEU A 81 -1.54 10.26 -1.97
C LEU A 81 -1.62 11.61 -2.68
N GLU A 82 -2.14 12.64 -2.01
CA GLU A 82 -2.16 14.00 -2.55
C GLU A 82 -0.75 14.57 -2.72
N ALA A 83 0.12 14.41 -1.70
CA ALA A 83 1.52 14.81 -1.78
C ALA A 83 2.25 14.07 -2.92
N TRP A 84 1.95 12.80 -3.13
CA TRP A 84 2.52 12.03 -4.24
C TRP A 84 2.10 12.57 -5.61
N HIS A 85 0.83 12.95 -5.80
CA HIS A 85 0.36 13.58 -7.04
C HIS A 85 1.03 14.95 -7.27
N VAL A 86 1.28 15.73 -6.21
CA VAL A 86 2.04 16.97 -6.30
C VAL A 86 3.47 16.70 -6.78
N VAL A 87 4.15 15.69 -6.22
CA VAL A 87 5.50 15.30 -6.66
C VAL A 87 5.50 14.88 -8.13
N GLN A 88 4.57 14.02 -8.53
CA GLN A 88 4.46 13.56 -9.93
C GLN A 88 4.25 14.72 -10.90
N ALA A 89 3.32 15.63 -10.60
CA ALA A 89 3.06 16.80 -11.43
C ALA A 89 4.28 17.70 -11.56
N ASN A 90 5.02 17.91 -10.45
CA ASN A 90 6.24 18.74 -10.46
C ASN A 90 7.40 18.08 -11.20
N VAL A 91 7.59 16.77 -11.10
CA VAL A 91 8.62 16.05 -11.85
C VAL A 91 8.34 16.11 -13.36
N ILE A 92 7.09 15.92 -13.76
CA ILE A 92 6.70 16.06 -15.19
C ILE A 92 6.84 17.51 -15.64
N GLY A 93 6.46 18.48 -14.81
CA GLY A 93 6.68 19.90 -15.08
C GLY A 93 8.16 20.26 -15.24
N LEU A 94 9.03 19.71 -14.38
CA LEU A 94 10.49 19.87 -14.51
C LEU A 94 10.99 19.34 -15.85
N MET A 95 10.57 18.14 -16.26
CA MET A 95 10.95 17.56 -17.55
C MET A 95 10.47 18.43 -18.70
N GLY A 96 9.21 18.92 -18.65
CA GLY A 96 8.64 19.80 -19.67
C GLY A 96 9.40 21.12 -19.81
N VAL A 97 9.67 21.80 -18.70
CA VAL A 97 10.43 23.06 -18.69
C VAL A 97 11.85 22.85 -19.22
N THR A 98 12.52 21.77 -18.78
CA THR A 98 13.88 21.44 -19.25
C THR A 98 13.89 21.17 -20.77
N MET A 99 12.90 20.44 -21.27
CA MET A 99 12.74 20.16 -22.70
C MET A 99 12.52 21.44 -23.51
N VAL A 100 11.63 22.34 -23.04
CA VAL A 100 11.39 23.63 -23.71
C VAL A 100 12.66 24.48 -23.74
N PHE A 101 13.39 24.54 -22.62
CA PHE A 101 14.65 25.31 -22.56
C PHE A 101 15.71 24.75 -23.51
N PHE A 102 15.77 23.42 -23.66
CA PHE A 102 16.67 22.78 -24.61
C PHE A 102 16.29 23.07 -26.06
N LEU A 103 15.04 22.87 -26.45
CA LEU A 103 14.55 23.07 -27.82
C LEU A 103 14.60 24.54 -28.26
N ALA A 104 14.28 25.47 -27.37
CA ALA A 104 14.29 26.90 -27.65
C ALA A 104 15.68 27.53 -27.54
N LYS A 105 16.72 26.75 -27.24
CA LYS A 105 18.11 27.22 -27.01
C LYS A 105 18.21 28.31 -25.94
N PHE A 106 17.29 28.28 -24.96
CA PHE A 106 17.34 29.21 -23.81
C PHE A 106 18.34 28.77 -22.75
N SER A 107 18.91 27.57 -22.84
CA SER A 107 19.87 27.00 -21.87
C SER A 107 21.09 27.88 -21.62
N ASP A 108 21.50 28.70 -22.58
CA ASP A 108 22.68 29.57 -22.46
C ASP A 108 22.38 30.87 -21.70
N ARG A 109 21.11 31.23 -21.52
CA ARG A 109 20.68 32.47 -20.85
C ARG A 109 20.05 32.25 -19.48
N TYR A 110 19.37 31.09 -19.28
CA TYR A 110 18.68 30.77 -18.04
C TYR A 110 19.45 29.71 -17.26
N SER A 111 19.66 29.95 -15.95
CA SER A 111 20.35 29.00 -15.09
C SER A 111 19.53 27.74 -14.87
N ARG A 112 20.12 26.57 -15.18
CA ARG A 112 19.52 25.24 -14.96
C ARG A 112 19.21 25.02 -13.47
N TRP A 113 20.06 25.53 -12.60
CA TRP A 113 19.86 25.42 -11.15
C TRP A 113 18.57 26.07 -10.67
N VAL A 114 18.12 27.18 -11.27
CA VAL A 114 16.83 27.80 -10.92
C VAL A 114 15.68 26.82 -11.14
N VAL A 115 15.69 26.03 -12.22
CA VAL A 115 14.65 25.06 -12.54
C VAL A 115 14.61 23.92 -11.51
N PHE A 116 15.78 23.39 -11.13
CA PHE A 116 15.86 22.35 -10.09
C PHE A 116 15.45 22.86 -8.72
N ILE A 117 15.95 24.03 -8.31
CA ILE A 117 15.58 24.67 -7.04
C ILE A 117 14.08 24.94 -7.03
N PHE A 118 13.53 25.45 -8.14
CA PHE A 118 12.09 25.68 -8.28
C PHE A 118 11.27 24.40 -8.08
N CYS A 119 11.64 23.30 -8.70
CA CYS A 119 10.95 22.03 -8.53
C CYS A 119 10.90 21.63 -7.04
N PHE A 120 12.02 21.69 -6.33
CA PHE A 120 12.10 21.32 -4.92
C PHE A 120 11.30 22.29 -4.02
N VAL A 121 11.48 23.59 -4.21
CA VAL A 121 10.80 24.64 -3.43
C VAL A 121 9.31 24.57 -3.69
N ASN A 122 8.88 24.42 -4.94
CA ASN A 122 7.47 24.34 -5.31
C ASN A 122 6.79 23.11 -4.70
N ILE A 123 7.41 21.92 -4.78
CA ILE A 123 6.89 20.72 -4.11
C ILE A 123 6.68 20.96 -2.62
N THR A 124 7.69 21.53 -1.96
CA THR A 124 7.66 21.77 -0.52
C THR A 124 6.56 22.76 -0.14
N MET A 125 6.48 23.88 -0.85
CA MET A 125 5.48 24.93 -0.61
C MET A 125 4.06 24.45 -0.93
N GLU A 126 3.86 23.72 -2.04
CA GLU A 126 2.56 23.17 -2.42
C GLU A 126 2.07 22.14 -1.40
N VAL A 127 2.92 21.19 -1.00
CA VAL A 127 2.55 20.21 0.02
C VAL A 127 2.22 20.91 1.35
N PHE A 128 2.98 21.93 1.73
CA PHE A 128 2.70 22.70 2.93
C PHE A 128 1.39 23.48 2.83
N ALA A 129 1.17 24.25 1.77
CA ALA A 129 -0.03 25.05 1.55
C ALA A 129 -1.30 24.17 1.54
N ARG A 130 -1.27 23.07 0.80
CA ARG A 130 -2.38 22.09 0.75
C ARG A 130 -2.67 21.46 2.10
N ASN A 131 -1.63 21.12 2.88
CA ASN A 131 -1.83 20.63 4.24
C ASN A 131 -2.44 21.68 5.17
N MET A 132 -2.07 22.96 5.02
CA MET A 132 -2.68 24.07 5.78
C MET A 132 -4.16 24.24 5.43
N VAL A 133 -4.50 24.33 4.15
CA VAL A 133 -5.89 24.41 3.69
C VAL A 133 -6.71 23.23 4.22
N ARG A 134 -6.17 22.02 4.12
CA ARG A 134 -6.81 20.81 4.65
C ARG A 134 -7.02 20.89 6.17
N MET A 135 -6.04 21.38 6.91
CA MET A 135 -6.14 21.53 8.37
C MET A 135 -7.28 22.49 8.74
N VAL A 136 -7.36 23.64 8.07
CA VAL A 136 -8.43 24.63 8.27
C VAL A 136 -9.80 24.02 7.95
N LEU A 137 -9.93 23.35 6.79
CA LEU A 137 -11.19 22.72 6.38
C LEU A 137 -11.62 21.58 7.33
N ARG A 138 -10.67 20.76 7.82
CA ARG A 138 -10.95 19.71 8.81
C ARG A 138 -11.42 20.29 10.13
N LYS A 139 -10.78 21.35 10.61
CA LYS A 139 -11.19 22.05 11.83
C LYS A 139 -12.60 22.65 11.68
N ALA A 140 -12.87 23.31 10.54
CA ALA A 140 -14.21 23.86 10.25
C ALA A 140 -15.28 22.77 10.24
N ARG A 141 -15.01 21.63 9.56
CA ARG A 141 -15.96 20.49 9.53
C ARG A 141 -16.21 19.89 10.91
N LYS A 142 -15.19 19.75 11.72
CA LYS A 142 -15.32 19.26 13.11
C LYS A 142 -16.20 20.19 13.94
N ASN A 143 -16.19 21.48 13.65
CA ASN A 143 -17.04 22.49 14.32
C ASN A 143 -18.44 22.63 13.69
N GLY A 144 -18.85 21.72 12.80
CA GLY A 144 -20.20 21.71 12.20
C GLY A 144 -20.32 22.49 10.88
N TYR A 145 -19.26 23.19 10.43
CA TYR A 145 -19.31 23.91 9.15
C TYR A 145 -19.01 22.99 7.96
N ASN A 146 -19.60 23.27 6.80
CA ASN A 146 -19.38 22.51 5.55
C ASN A 146 -19.59 21.00 5.72
N GLN A 147 -20.62 20.61 6.51
CA GLN A 147 -21.06 19.22 6.64
C GLN A 147 -21.94 18.82 5.46
N LYS A 148 -21.89 17.54 5.09
CA LYS A 148 -22.83 16.89 4.19
C LYS A 148 -23.82 16.07 5.00
N HIS A 149 -25.08 16.37 4.83
CA HIS A 149 -26.16 15.64 5.48
C HIS A 149 -26.56 14.42 4.67
N MET A 150 -26.65 13.27 5.31
CA MET A 150 -26.96 12.02 4.63
C MET A 150 -28.04 11.22 5.37
N ILE A 151 -28.75 10.41 4.59
CA ILE A 151 -29.66 9.38 5.06
C ILE A 151 -29.12 8.01 4.67
N LEU A 152 -29.25 7.05 5.58
CA LEU A 152 -28.99 5.64 5.30
C LEU A 152 -30.31 4.94 4.96
N VAL A 153 -30.28 4.05 3.97
CA VAL A 153 -31.41 3.23 3.56
C VAL A 153 -31.06 1.77 3.77
N GLY A 154 -31.74 1.13 4.70
CA GLY A 154 -31.48 -0.20 5.23
C GLY A 154 -30.57 -0.19 6.47
N TYR A 155 -31.02 -0.86 7.53
CA TYR A 155 -30.23 -1.09 8.73
C TYR A 155 -29.56 -2.46 8.66
N SER A 156 -28.26 -2.47 8.53
CA SER A 156 -27.44 -3.66 8.45
C SER A 156 -26.10 -3.45 9.17
N ARG A 157 -25.29 -4.49 9.25
CA ARG A 157 -23.90 -4.34 9.74
C ARG A 157 -23.09 -3.36 8.92
N ALA A 158 -23.36 -3.23 7.62
CA ALA A 158 -22.72 -2.21 6.79
C ALA A 158 -23.11 -0.80 7.23
N ALA A 159 -24.39 -0.57 7.63
CA ALA A 159 -24.85 0.68 8.20
C ALA A 159 -24.11 1.01 9.51
N GLU A 160 -24.04 0.06 10.45
CA GLU A 160 -23.31 0.22 11.71
C GLU A 160 -21.83 0.57 11.49
N GLN A 161 -21.13 -0.20 10.66
CA GLN A 161 -19.73 0.05 10.34
C GLN A 161 -19.51 1.39 9.66
N TYR A 162 -20.44 1.82 8.83
CA TYR A 162 -20.37 3.12 8.16
C TYR A 162 -20.56 4.27 9.14
N ILE A 163 -21.56 4.16 10.03
CA ILE A 163 -21.79 5.10 11.13
C ILE A 163 -20.56 5.20 12.02
N ASP A 164 -19.99 4.06 12.43
CA ASP A 164 -18.80 4.02 13.27
C ASP A 164 -17.61 4.76 12.64
N ARG A 165 -17.40 4.57 11.34
CA ARG A 165 -16.34 5.29 10.62
C ARG A 165 -16.58 6.80 10.53
N ILE A 166 -17.84 7.22 10.35
CA ILE A 166 -18.19 8.65 10.33
C ILE A 166 -17.98 9.28 11.70
N LEU A 167 -18.46 8.65 12.75
CA LEU A 167 -18.34 9.15 14.13
C LEU A 167 -16.88 9.17 14.61
N ALA A 168 -16.07 8.20 14.19
CA ALA A 168 -14.63 8.16 14.47
C ALA A 168 -13.82 9.24 13.71
N ASN A 169 -14.39 9.83 12.64
CA ASN A 169 -13.69 10.80 11.80
C ASN A 169 -14.57 12.04 11.51
N PRO A 170 -14.89 12.83 12.52
CA PRO A 170 -15.77 14.00 12.37
C PRO A 170 -15.21 15.05 11.40
N GLU A 171 -13.89 15.06 11.18
CA GLU A 171 -13.23 15.94 10.22
C GLU A 171 -13.56 15.62 8.75
N TRP A 172 -14.18 14.48 8.44
CA TRP A 172 -14.69 14.21 7.09
C TRP A 172 -15.91 15.09 6.78
N GLY A 173 -16.61 15.55 7.81
CA GLY A 173 -17.75 16.45 7.69
C GLY A 173 -18.98 15.76 7.08
N TYR A 174 -19.27 14.55 7.50
CA TYR A 174 -20.54 13.85 7.25
C TYR A 174 -21.40 13.85 8.50
N ALA A 175 -22.69 14.10 8.33
CA ALA A 175 -23.69 14.05 9.40
C ALA A 175 -24.83 13.13 8.96
N VAL A 176 -24.98 11.98 9.61
CA VAL A 176 -26.10 11.06 9.37
C VAL A 176 -27.32 11.60 10.09
N ARG A 177 -28.39 11.91 9.34
CA ARG A 177 -29.63 12.50 9.87
C ARG A 177 -30.62 11.44 10.36
N GLY A 178 -30.52 10.22 9.84
CA GLY A 178 -31.37 9.10 10.22
C GLY A 178 -31.20 7.91 9.32
N ILE A 179 -31.88 6.85 9.68
CA ILE A 179 -31.94 5.59 8.96
C ILE A 179 -33.37 5.33 8.52
N LEU A 180 -33.59 4.86 7.30
CA LEU A 180 -34.85 4.33 6.83
C LEU A 180 -34.75 2.81 6.76
N ASP A 181 -35.68 2.13 7.39
CA ASP A 181 -35.67 0.67 7.44
C ASP A 181 -37.12 0.15 7.63
N ASP A 182 -37.41 -1.01 7.00
CA ASP A 182 -38.73 -1.61 7.04
C ASP A 182 -38.89 -2.60 8.20
N HIS A 183 -37.82 -3.16 8.71
CA HIS A 183 -37.84 -4.20 9.76
C HIS A 183 -37.59 -3.67 11.15
N GLN A 184 -36.90 -2.53 11.26
CA GLN A 184 -36.58 -1.94 12.53
C GLN A 184 -37.70 -0.95 12.97
N PRO A 185 -38.11 -0.95 14.24
CA PRO A 185 -39.16 -0.06 14.71
C PRO A 185 -38.69 1.40 14.67
N ARG A 186 -39.61 2.30 14.30
CA ARG A 186 -39.35 3.74 14.32
C ARG A 186 -38.93 4.19 15.71
N GLY A 187 -37.82 4.91 15.83
CA GLY A 187 -37.23 5.37 17.08
C GLY A 187 -36.13 4.46 17.63
N MET A 188 -35.91 3.26 17.05
CA MET A 188 -34.69 2.48 17.34
C MET A 188 -33.48 3.34 17.06
N GLU A 189 -32.45 3.27 17.91
CA GLU A 189 -31.29 4.12 17.87
C GLU A 189 -29.99 3.33 17.87
N TYR A 190 -29.05 3.72 17.00
CA TYR A 190 -27.68 3.24 17.03
C TYR A 190 -26.71 4.43 17.14
N LYS A 191 -25.99 4.53 18.26
CA LYS A 191 -25.03 5.60 18.58
C LYS A 191 -25.53 7.03 18.29
N GLY A 192 -26.78 7.32 18.72
CA GLY A 192 -27.39 8.63 18.56
C GLY A 192 -28.14 8.84 17.24
N ILE A 193 -28.10 7.87 16.32
CA ILE A 193 -28.76 7.94 15.02
C ILE A 193 -30.02 7.07 15.04
N LYS A 194 -31.17 7.67 14.77
CA LYS A 194 -32.47 7.03 14.90
C LYS A 194 -32.99 6.51 13.57
N VAL A 195 -33.74 5.40 13.63
CA VAL A 195 -34.63 4.97 12.55
C VAL A 195 -35.82 5.94 12.53
N ILE A 196 -35.94 6.69 11.43
CA ILE A 196 -36.92 7.79 11.29
C ILE A 196 -38.17 7.40 10.50
N GLY A 197 -38.14 6.28 9.78
CA GLY A 197 -39.29 5.78 9.02
C GLY A 197 -38.95 4.57 8.17
N SER A 198 -39.93 4.12 7.39
CA SER A 198 -39.79 3.07 6.40
C SER A 198 -39.09 3.58 5.11
N ILE A 199 -38.63 2.67 4.28
CA ILE A 199 -37.96 2.95 3.01
C ILE A 199 -38.89 3.75 2.06
N ASP A 200 -40.20 3.46 2.06
CA ASP A 200 -41.18 4.16 1.21
C ASP A 200 -41.33 5.64 1.54
N ASN A 201 -40.96 6.04 2.77
CA ASN A 201 -40.97 7.46 3.14
C ASN A 201 -39.81 8.27 2.62
N LEU A 202 -38.90 7.69 1.86
CA LEU A 202 -37.68 8.32 1.35
C LEU A 202 -37.99 9.65 0.65
N LEU A 203 -38.90 9.64 -0.34
CA LEU A 203 -39.21 10.82 -1.15
C LEU A 203 -39.90 11.95 -0.35
N VAL A 204 -40.58 11.61 0.75
CA VAL A 204 -41.23 12.59 1.65
C VAL A 204 -40.21 13.22 2.60
N ILE A 205 -39.23 12.43 3.05
CA ILE A 205 -38.25 12.87 4.05
C ILE A 205 -37.13 13.71 3.45
N LEU A 206 -36.73 13.43 2.21
CA LEU A 206 -35.61 14.13 1.55
C LEU A 206 -35.77 15.66 1.49
N PRO A 207 -36.88 16.22 1.02
CA PRO A 207 -37.05 17.69 0.96
C PRO A 207 -37.05 18.35 2.33
N GLN A 208 -37.56 17.66 3.35
CA GLN A 208 -37.70 18.21 4.70
C GLN A 208 -36.37 18.34 5.44
N ASN A 209 -35.38 17.53 5.08
CA ASN A 209 -34.13 17.40 5.83
C ASN A 209 -32.88 17.94 5.10
N GLN A 210 -33.04 18.57 3.94
CA GLN A 210 -31.91 19.10 3.13
C GLN A 210 -30.78 18.08 2.95
N ILE A 211 -31.11 16.89 2.48
CA ILE A 211 -30.17 15.78 2.35
C ILE A 211 -29.30 15.96 1.11
N ASP A 212 -27.99 15.82 1.29
CA ASP A 212 -26.97 15.92 0.24
C ASP A 212 -26.59 14.57 -0.38
N GLU A 213 -26.68 13.50 0.40
CA GLU A 213 -26.31 12.15 -0.03
C GLU A 213 -27.25 11.09 0.57
N ILE A 214 -27.53 10.06 -0.23
CA ILE A 214 -28.18 8.83 0.20
C ILE A 214 -27.16 7.72 0.18
N ALA A 215 -27.08 6.90 1.24
CA ALA A 215 -26.27 5.70 1.27
C ALA A 215 -27.17 4.48 1.45
N ILE A 216 -27.21 3.60 0.46
CA ILE A 216 -27.96 2.34 0.53
C ILE A 216 -27.06 1.34 1.27
N THR A 217 -27.55 0.82 2.39
CA THR A 217 -26.83 -0.07 3.33
C THR A 217 -27.64 -1.30 3.67
N LEU A 218 -28.31 -1.89 2.69
CA LEU A 218 -29.15 -3.09 2.83
C LEU A 218 -28.34 -4.30 3.29
N GLY A 219 -28.96 -5.17 4.07
CA GLY A 219 -28.48 -6.53 4.30
C GLY A 219 -28.52 -7.36 3.01
N LEU A 220 -27.72 -8.42 2.94
CA LEU A 220 -27.65 -9.30 1.74
C LEU A 220 -28.98 -9.95 1.38
N ASP A 221 -29.79 -10.27 2.38
CA ASP A 221 -31.13 -10.84 2.26
C ASP A 221 -32.14 -9.89 1.62
N GLU A 222 -31.89 -8.58 1.71
CA GLU A 222 -32.77 -7.54 1.18
C GLU A 222 -32.37 -7.02 -0.21
N TYR A 223 -31.37 -7.60 -0.87
CA TYR A 223 -30.92 -7.12 -2.19
C TYR A 223 -31.98 -7.21 -3.28
N HIS A 224 -33.02 -8.03 -3.10
CA HIS A 224 -34.18 -8.05 -4.01
C HIS A 224 -34.94 -6.69 -4.04
N LYS A 225 -34.81 -5.84 -3.01
CA LYS A 225 -35.39 -4.50 -2.97
C LYS A 225 -34.52 -3.43 -3.63
N LEU A 226 -33.25 -3.77 -3.99
CA LEU A 226 -32.25 -2.79 -4.42
C LEU A 226 -32.70 -1.98 -5.64
N GLU A 227 -33.28 -2.64 -6.64
CA GLU A 227 -33.78 -1.98 -7.86
C GLU A 227 -34.85 -0.95 -7.53
N TYR A 228 -35.82 -1.30 -6.70
CA TYR A 228 -36.89 -0.39 -6.25
C TYR A 228 -36.32 0.84 -5.53
N ILE A 229 -35.38 0.61 -4.61
CA ILE A 229 -34.78 1.70 -3.83
C ILE A 229 -33.93 2.61 -4.73
N VAL A 230 -33.14 2.06 -5.65
CA VAL A 230 -32.34 2.84 -6.61
C VAL A 230 -33.26 3.71 -7.45
N ASN A 231 -34.36 3.17 -7.98
CA ASN A 231 -35.35 3.93 -8.75
C ASN A 231 -35.96 5.10 -7.96
N MET A 232 -36.24 4.91 -6.65
CA MET A 232 -36.69 6.00 -5.78
C MET A 232 -35.60 7.06 -5.57
N CYS A 233 -34.35 6.63 -5.35
CA CYS A 233 -33.22 7.51 -5.17
C CYS A 233 -32.97 8.36 -6.43
N GLU A 234 -33.03 7.77 -7.62
CA GLU A 234 -32.87 8.48 -8.89
C GLU A 234 -33.97 9.53 -9.10
N LYS A 235 -35.21 9.20 -8.79
CA LYS A 235 -36.33 10.17 -8.83
C LYS A 235 -36.11 11.37 -7.93
N SER A 236 -35.36 11.20 -6.84
CA SER A 236 -35.05 12.29 -5.91
C SER A 236 -33.99 13.27 -6.43
N GLY A 237 -33.15 12.85 -7.39
CA GLY A 237 -32.01 13.61 -7.88
C GLY A 237 -30.87 13.82 -6.86
N VAL A 238 -30.96 13.21 -5.67
CA VAL A 238 -29.92 13.25 -4.64
C VAL A 238 -28.82 12.26 -4.95
N HIS A 239 -27.57 12.66 -4.72
CA HIS A 239 -26.42 11.77 -4.95
C HIS A 239 -26.52 10.51 -4.10
N THR A 240 -26.59 9.35 -4.77
CA THR A 240 -26.77 8.06 -4.13
C THR A 240 -25.51 7.21 -4.24
N LYS A 241 -25.18 6.48 -3.18
CA LYS A 241 -24.10 5.48 -3.16
C LYS A 241 -24.58 4.19 -2.52
N PHE A 242 -24.06 3.09 -2.98
CA PHE A 242 -24.32 1.78 -2.44
C PHE A 242 -23.12 1.29 -1.62
N ILE A 243 -23.39 0.82 -0.39
CA ILE A 243 -22.41 0.25 0.53
C ILE A 243 -22.79 -1.19 0.78
N PRO A 244 -22.20 -2.15 0.08
CA PRO A 244 -22.61 -3.55 0.19
C PRO A 244 -22.17 -4.18 1.52
N ASP A 245 -23.03 -5.02 2.10
CA ASP A 245 -22.78 -5.74 3.36
C ASP A 245 -22.04 -7.08 3.10
N TYR A 246 -20.80 -7.03 2.64
CA TYR A 246 -19.99 -8.23 2.43
C TYR A 246 -18.79 -8.35 3.38
N ASN A 247 -18.55 -7.39 4.26
CA ASN A 247 -17.35 -7.35 5.09
C ASN A 247 -17.18 -8.56 6.02
N ASN A 248 -18.27 -9.23 6.39
CA ASN A 248 -18.24 -10.45 7.21
C ASN A 248 -17.96 -11.71 6.38
N ILE A 249 -18.32 -11.69 5.10
CA ILE A 249 -18.13 -12.81 4.18
C ILE A 249 -16.74 -12.73 3.55
N ILE A 250 -16.29 -11.52 3.21
CA ILE A 250 -14.98 -11.24 2.62
C ILE A 250 -14.08 -10.61 3.68
N PRO A 251 -13.36 -11.39 4.50
CA PRO A 251 -12.53 -10.89 5.59
C PRO A 251 -11.17 -10.33 5.12
N THR A 252 -11.13 -9.72 3.96
CA THR A 252 -9.93 -9.19 3.31
C THR A 252 -10.20 -7.77 2.83
N LYS A 253 -9.24 -7.14 2.18
CA LYS A 253 -9.44 -5.84 1.52
C LYS A 253 -9.88 -6.05 0.08
N PRO A 254 -11.19 -6.14 -0.20
CA PRO A 254 -11.68 -6.25 -1.57
C PRO A 254 -11.38 -4.96 -2.33
N TYR A 255 -11.25 -5.06 -3.63
CA TYR A 255 -11.17 -3.91 -4.52
C TYR A 255 -12.10 -4.08 -5.72
N THR A 256 -12.62 -2.97 -6.21
CA THR A 256 -13.50 -2.95 -7.37
C THR A 256 -12.69 -2.73 -8.63
N GLU A 257 -13.01 -3.48 -9.66
CA GLU A 257 -12.48 -3.38 -11.01
C GLU A 257 -13.65 -3.17 -11.96
N ASP A 258 -13.47 -2.38 -12.99
CA ASP A 258 -14.46 -2.20 -14.03
C ASP A 258 -14.06 -3.00 -15.27
N ILE A 259 -14.91 -3.92 -15.69
CA ILE A 259 -14.74 -4.67 -16.94
C ILE A 259 -15.80 -4.19 -17.93
N GLN A 260 -15.47 -3.19 -18.70
CA GLN A 260 -16.35 -2.62 -19.74
C GLN A 260 -17.75 -2.23 -19.20
N GLY A 261 -17.81 -1.59 -18.04
CA GLY A 261 -19.04 -1.17 -17.38
C GLY A 261 -19.62 -2.20 -16.39
N LEU A 262 -19.03 -3.40 -16.30
CA LEU A 262 -19.40 -4.38 -15.27
C LEU A 262 -18.52 -4.21 -14.04
N PRO A 263 -19.06 -3.76 -12.89
CA PRO A 263 -18.29 -3.67 -11.66
C PRO A 263 -18.00 -5.06 -11.08
N VAL A 264 -16.74 -5.42 -11.02
CA VAL A 264 -16.27 -6.70 -10.44
C VAL A 264 -15.63 -6.43 -9.08
N ILE A 265 -16.10 -7.13 -8.05
CA ILE A 265 -15.52 -7.05 -6.71
C ILE A 265 -14.53 -8.20 -6.54
N ASN A 266 -13.26 -7.90 -6.60
CA ASN A 266 -12.22 -8.87 -6.32
C ASN A 266 -12.11 -9.07 -4.80
N ILE A 267 -12.21 -10.32 -4.36
CA ILE A 267 -12.24 -10.70 -2.93
C ILE A 267 -10.96 -10.30 -2.20
N ARG A 268 -9.83 -10.23 -2.92
CA ARG A 268 -8.53 -9.92 -2.33
C ARG A 268 -7.65 -9.10 -3.25
N HIS A 269 -7.05 -8.06 -2.68
CA HIS A 269 -5.99 -7.31 -3.32
C HIS A 269 -4.62 -7.91 -2.98
N VAL A 270 -3.91 -8.40 -4.01
CA VAL A 270 -2.53 -8.86 -3.91
C VAL A 270 -1.66 -7.92 -4.75
N PRO A 271 -0.94 -6.95 -4.15
CA PRO A 271 -0.13 -5.98 -4.88
C PRO A 271 0.88 -6.60 -5.85
N LEU A 272 1.40 -7.80 -5.51
CA LEU A 272 2.31 -8.56 -6.36
C LEU A 272 1.65 -9.22 -7.59
N ASN A 273 0.32 -9.13 -7.76
CA ASN A 273 -0.32 -9.51 -9.02
C ASN A 273 -0.15 -8.48 -10.14
N ASN A 274 0.11 -7.22 -9.77
CA ASN A 274 0.44 -6.17 -10.74
C ASN A 274 1.78 -6.46 -11.44
N ALA A 275 1.81 -6.35 -12.77
CA ALA A 275 2.98 -6.68 -13.59
C ALA A 275 4.23 -5.84 -13.25
N LEU A 276 4.05 -4.54 -13.01
CA LEU A 276 5.13 -3.64 -12.63
C LEU A 276 5.72 -4.02 -11.27
N ASN A 277 4.87 -4.30 -10.28
CA ASN A 277 5.30 -4.73 -8.95
C ASN A 277 6.05 -6.07 -9.01
N LYS A 278 5.56 -7.02 -9.81
CA LYS A 278 6.27 -8.30 -10.08
C LYS A 278 7.65 -8.07 -10.66
N PHE A 279 7.74 -7.16 -11.65
CA PHE A 279 9.02 -6.86 -12.31
C PHE A 279 10.00 -6.20 -11.33
N VAL A 280 9.57 -5.15 -10.63
CA VAL A 280 10.40 -4.44 -9.63
C VAL A 280 10.85 -5.39 -8.53
N LYS A 281 9.93 -6.17 -7.97
CA LYS A 281 10.24 -7.19 -6.96
C LYS A 281 11.29 -8.18 -7.47
N ARG A 282 11.12 -8.68 -8.69
CA ARG A 282 12.05 -9.65 -9.29
C ARG A 282 13.43 -9.06 -9.54
N ALA A 283 13.51 -7.82 -10.02
CA ALA A 283 14.78 -7.11 -10.22
C ALA A 283 15.54 -6.94 -8.90
N VAL A 284 14.83 -6.53 -7.84
CA VAL A 284 15.43 -6.38 -6.49
C VAL A 284 15.86 -7.74 -5.92
N ASP A 285 15.07 -8.80 -6.10
CA ASP A 285 15.43 -10.15 -5.66
C ASP A 285 16.71 -10.66 -6.36
N ILE A 286 16.83 -10.49 -7.67
CA ILE A 286 18.00 -10.90 -8.43
C ILE A 286 19.23 -10.09 -8.01
N PHE A 287 19.12 -8.75 -7.99
CA PHE A 287 20.21 -7.88 -7.58
C PHE A 287 20.69 -8.18 -6.16
N GLY A 288 19.76 -8.26 -5.21
CA GLY A 288 20.08 -8.56 -3.82
C GLY A 288 20.67 -9.97 -3.62
N ALA A 289 20.20 -10.97 -4.37
CA ALA A 289 20.75 -12.32 -4.32
C ALA A 289 22.21 -12.37 -4.88
N ILE A 290 22.48 -11.65 -5.98
CA ILE A 290 23.85 -11.56 -6.53
C ILE A 290 24.78 -10.90 -5.52
N VAL A 291 24.39 -9.75 -4.96
CA VAL A 291 25.19 -9.04 -3.95
C VAL A 291 25.42 -9.94 -2.72
N ALA A 292 24.38 -10.63 -2.24
CA ALA A 292 24.50 -11.54 -1.10
C ALA A 292 25.42 -12.74 -1.41
N ILE A 293 25.33 -13.34 -2.60
CA ILE A 293 26.22 -14.44 -3.01
C ILE A 293 27.68 -13.96 -3.06
N ILE A 294 27.97 -12.81 -3.64
CA ILE A 294 29.31 -12.25 -3.69
C ILE A 294 29.84 -12.01 -2.27
N LEU A 295 29.04 -11.37 -1.41
CA LEU A 295 29.44 -11.04 -0.05
C LEU A 295 29.67 -12.28 0.83
N PHE A 296 28.82 -13.29 0.71
CA PHE A 296 28.90 -14.51 1.52
C PHE A 296 29.67 -15.64 0.84
N SER A 297 30.19 -15.48 -0.36
CA SER A 297 30.96 -16.51 -1.08
C SER A 297 32.18 -17.03 -0.29
N PRO A 298 32.99 -16.20 0.42
CA PRO A 298 34.08 -16.72 1.24
C PRO A 298 33.59 -17.62 2.37
N VAL A 299 32.48 -17.23 3.04
CA VAL A 299 31.87 -18.02 4.10
C VAL A 299 31.33 -19.35 3.55
N MET A 300 30.65 -19.28 2.41
CA MET A 300 30.13 -20.47 1.74
C MET A 300 31.25 -21.44 1.33
N LEU A 301 32.37 -20.94 0.86
CA LEU A 301 33.54 -21.75 0.51
C LEU A 301 34.11 -22.46 1.75
N VAL A 302 34.37 -21.72 2.82
CA VAL A 302 34.90 -22.30 4.10
C VAL A 302 33.97 -23.36 4.63
N VAL A 303 32.67 -23.09 4.71
CA VAL A 303 31.66 -24.04 5.19
C VAL A 303 31.61 -25.29 4.29
N SER A 304 31.74 -25.12 2.99
CA SER A 304 31.78 -26.21 2.01
C SER A 304 32.94 -27.18 2.28
N VAL A 305 34.14 -26.65 2.55
CA VAL A 305 35.32 -27.41 2.89
C VAL A 305 35.09 -28.14 4.23
N LEU A 306 34.61 -27.45 5.27
CA LEU A 306 34.35 -28.03 6.59
C LEU A 306 33.35 -29.19 6.55
N ILE A 307 32.27 -29.05 5.78
CA ILE A 307 31.26 -30.11 5.59
C ILE A 307 31.90 -31.35 4.92
N LYS A 308 32.73 -31.15 3.91
CA LYS A 308 33.39 -32.23 3.20
C LYS A 308 34.41 -32.98 4.07
N LEU A 309 35.13 -32.26 4.94
CA LEU A 309 36.10 -32.85 5.86
C LEU A 309 35.46 -33.60 7.04
N THR A 310 34.27 -33.15 7.46
CA THR A 310 33.62 -33.70 8.67
C THR A 310 32.65 -34.85 8.41
N ALA A 311 32.10 -34.95 7.19
CA ALA A 311 31.14 -36.00 6.87
C ALA A 311 31.17 -36.37 5.36
N PRO A 312 31.27 -37.68 5.00
CA PRO A 312 31.19 -38.12 3.60
C PRO A 312 29.80 -37.88 3.03
N GLY A 313 29.72 -37.59 1.71
CA GLY A 313 28.47 -37.43 0.98
C GLY A 313 28.25 -36.03 0.29
N PRO A 314 27.04 -35.73 -0.18
CA PRO A 314 26.76 -34.51 -0.93
C PRO A 314 26.86 -33.27 -0.04
N LEU A 315 27.35 -32.15 -0.63
CA LEU A 315 27.48 -30.87 0.06
C LEU A 315 26.14 -30.22 0.31
N ILE A 316 25.27 -30.27 -0.70
CA ILE A 316 23.95 -29.63 -0.71
C ILE A 316 22.86 -30.65 -0.43
N PHE A 317 22.07 -30.39 0.58
CA PHE A 317 20.83 -31.08 0.87
C PHE A 317 19.69 -30.44 0.06
N LYS A 318 18.93 -31.26 -0.64
CA LYS A 318 17.76 -30.83 -1.44
C LYS A 318 16.50 -31.33 -0.78
N GLN A 319 15.55 -30.46 -0.53
CA GLN A 319 14.26 -30.84 0.06
C GLN A 319 13.12 -30.25 -0.74
N GLU A 320 12.16 -31.08 -1.09
CA GLU A 320 10.96 -30.65 -1.77
C GLU A 320 10.11 -29.75 -0.90
N ARG A 321 9.67 -28.64 -1.49
CA ARG A 321 8.82 -27.59 -0.87
C ARG A 321 7.78 -27.12 -1.87
N ILE A 322 6.66 -26.59 -1.33
CA ILE A 322 5.63 -25.98 -2.17
C ILE A 322 5.90 -24.47 -2.31
N GLY A 323 5.90 -24.02 -3.55
CA GLY A 323 6.20 -22.64 -3.94
C GLY A 323 5.01 -21.91 -4.55
N LEU A 324 5.31 -20.99 -5.45
CA LEU A 324 4.32 -20.16 -6.18
C LEU A 324 3.31 -21.04 -6.92
N GLN A 325 2.01 -20.70 -6.80
CA GLN A 325 0.90 -21.42 -7.46
C GLN A 325 0.88 -22.93 -7.15
N ASN A 326 1.26 -23.29 -5.94
CA ASN A 326 1.33 -24.68 -5.46
C ASN A 326 2.33 -25.57 -6.23
N LYS A 327 3.25 -25.02 -7.01
CA LYS A 327 4.24 -25.78 -7.74
C LYS A 327 5.35 -26.24 -6.80
N PRO A 328 5.70 -27.54 -6.80
CA PRO A 328 6.81 -28.05 -6.00
C PRO A 328 8.15 -27.55 -6.57
N PHE A 329 9.12 -27.33 -5.69
CA PHE A 329 10.50 -27.01 -6.04
C PHE A 329 11.47 -27.59 -5.01
N TYR A 330 12.73 -27.79 -5.40
CA TYR A 330 13.78 -28.26 -4.50
C TYR A 330 14.50 -27.08 -3.85
N MET A 331 14.31 -26.94 -2.53
CA MET A 331 14.99 -25.95 -1.71
C MET A 331 16.40 -26.43 -1.36
N TYR A 332 17.41 -25.60 -1.61
CA TYR A 332 18.81 -25.92 -1.36
C TYR A 332 19.26 -25.47 0.03
N LYS A 333 19.98 -26.37 0.74
CA LYS A 333 20.63 -26.05 2.02
C LYS A 333 21.99 -26.69 2.08
N PHE A 334 22.90 -26.15 2.88
CA PHE A 334 24.07 -26.92 3.28
C PHE A 334 23.65 -28.10 4.14
N ARG A 335 24.29 -29.25 3.91
CA ARG A 335 24.05 -30.44 4.72
C ARG A 335 24.57 -30.21 6.13
N SER A 336 23.68 -30.29 7.11
CA SER A 336 23.95 -30.12 8.52
C SER A 336 23.80 -31.42 9.34
N MET A 337 23.40 -32.52 8.69
CA MET A 337 23.12 -33.82 9.28
C MET A 337 23.83 -34.93 8.53
N ILE A 338 24.02 -36.05 9.16
CA ILE A 338 24.52 -37.30 8.57
C ILE A 338 23.50 -37.83 7.57
N VAL A 339 23.98 -38.37 6.43
CA VAL A 339 23.11 -38.96 5.40
C VAL A 339 22.48 -40.23 5.96
N GLN A 340 21.14 -40.27 5.93
CA GLN A 340 20.37 -41.49 6.26
C GLN A 340 19.90 -42.19 4.99
N LYS A 341 19.62 -43.50 5.11
CA LYS A 341 18.92 -44.26 4.08
C LYS A 341 17.47 -43.78 4.02
N GLU A 342 16.86 -43.76 2.83
CA GLU A 342 15.48 -43.28 2.61
C GLU A 342 14.44 -43.96 3.50
N SER A 343 14.69 -45.24 3.85
CA SER A 343 13.84 -46.02 4.75
C SER A 343 13.79 -45.51 6.19
N GLU A 344 14.79 -44.73 6.62
CA GLU A 344 14.93 -44.20 7.99
C GLU A 344 14.58 -42.71 8.10
N GLU A 345 14.14 -42.09 7.04
CA GLU A 345 13.82 -40.67 7.02
C GLU A 345 12.60 -40.37 7.91
N LYS A 346 12.83 -39.72 9.06
CA LYS A 346 11.73 -39.31 9.94
C LYS A 346 10.82 -38.34 9.24
N LYS A 347 9.55 -38.69 9.07
CA LYS A 347 8.50 -37.87 8.44
C LYS A 347 8.09 -36.64 9.28
N GLY A 348 8.63 -36.47 10.48
CA GLY A 348 8.31 -35.36 11.42
C GLY A 348 9.23 -34.15 11.35
N TRP A 349 8.99 -33.21 12.24
CA TRP A 349 9.85 -32.04 12.46
C TRP A 349 11.15 -32.46 13.16
N THR A 350 12.25 -31.73 12.90
CA THR A 350 13.49 -31.91 13.61
C THR A 350 13.32 -31.42 15.05
N THR A 351 13.67 -32.25 16.02
CA THR A 351 13.60 -31.93 17.45
C THR A 351 14.88 -31.22 17.92
N LYS A 352 14.81 -30.58 19.08
CA LYS A 352 15.98 -30.04 19.77
C LYS A 352 16.93 -31.20 20.14
N ASP A 353 18.24 -31.01 19.92
CA ASP A 353 19.28 -31.99 20.16
C ASP A 353 19.15 -33.31 19.36
N ASP A 354 18.74 -33.22 18.10
CA ASP A 354 18.69 -34.36 17.18
C ASP A 354 20.09 -34.97 17.00
N PRO A 355 20.32 -36.26 17.31
CA PRO A 355 21.65 -36.89 17.26
C PRO A 355 22.28 -36.97 15.88
N ARG A 356 21.50 -36.73 14.83
CA ARG A 356 21.97 -36.72 13.44
C ARG A 356 22.74 -35.44 13.07
N VAL A 357 22.68 -34.41 13.89
CA VAL A 357 23.30 -33.11 13.60
C VAL A 357 24.83 -33.22 13.85
N THR A 358 25.61 -32.90 12.80
CA THR A 358 27.07 -32.87 12.94
C THR A 358 27.53 -31.65 13.75
N PRO A 359 28.74 -31.67 14.37
CA PRO A 359 29.27 -30.51 15.10
C PRO A 359 29.29 -29.23 14.24
N VAL A 360 29.75 -29.32 12.98
CA VAL A 360 29.69 -28.23 11.99
C VAL A 360 28.24 -27.87 11.68
N GLY A 361 27.38 -28.88 11.55
CA GLY A 361 25.94 -28.71 11.33
C GLY A 361 25.27 -27.90 12.44
N LYS A 362 25.63 -28.13 13.72
CA LYS A 362 25.12 -27.37 14.86
C LYS A 362 25.47 -25.88 14.76
N PHE A 363 26.70 -25.56 14.38
CA PHE A 363 27.16 -24.19 14.19
C PHE A 363 26.41 -23.49 13.03
N ILE A 364 26.38 -24.09 11.82
CA ILE A 364 25.76 -23.47 10.64
C ILE A 364 24.25 -23.30 10.78
N ARG A 365 23.57 -24.19 11.53
CA ARG A 365 22.13 -24.04 11.84
C ARG A 365 21.88 -22.92 12.83
N LYS A 366 22.68 -22.80 13.89
CA LYS A 366 22.57 -21.71 14.88
C LYS A 366 22.76 -20.34 14.23
N THR A 367 23.63 -20.24 13.23
CA THR A 367 23.93 -18.99 12.50
C THR A 367 23.09 -18.81 11.24
N SER A 368 22.22 -19.78 10.91
CA SER A 368 21.44 -19.82 9.66
C SER A 368 22.29 -19.81 8.37
N ILE A 369 23.59 -20.08 8.47
CA ILE A 369 24.50 -20.21 7.31
C ILE A 369 24.09 -21.40 6.42
N ASP A 370 23.45 -22.43 7.00
CA ASP A 370 22.92 -23.56 6.25
C ASP A 370 21.87 -23.16 5.21
N GLU A 371 21.24 -22.00 5.36
CA GLU A 371 20.21 -21.48 4.44
C GLU A 371 20.80 -20.64 3.28
N LEU A 372 22.09 -20.27 3.27
CA LEU A 372 22.72 -19.46 2.21
C LEU A 372 22.57 -20.04 0.79
N PRO A 373 22.62 -21.39 0.56
CA PRO A 373 22.41 -21.92 -0.79
C PRO A 373 21.03 -21.64 -1.38
N GLN A 374 20.03 -21.22 -0.56
CA GLN A 374 18.72 -20.79 -1.07
C GLN A 374 18.82 -19.52 -1.92
N LEU A 375 19.90 -18.74 -1.83
CA LEU A 375 20.15 -17.61 -2.73
C LEU A 375 20.19 -18.05 -4.21
N PHE A 376 20.62 -19.28 -4.48
CA PHE A 376 20.55 -19.85 -5.83
C PHE A 376 19.10 -20.17 -6.24
N ASN A 377 18.22 -20.57 -5.31
CA ASN A 377 16.80 -20.70 -5.58
C ASN A 377 16.17 -19.33 -5.90
N VAL A 378 16.64 -18.26 -5.24
CA VAL A 378 16.20 -16.88 -5.57
C VAL A 378 16.61 -16.51 -6.99
N LEU A 379 17.85 -16.74 -7.38
CA LEU A 379 18.31 -16.47 -8.74
C LEU A 379 17.55 -17.29 -9.80
N LYS A 380 17.29 -18.55 -9.52
CA LYS A 380 16.52 -19.43 -10.39
C LYS A 380 15.06 -18.99 -10.55
N GLY A 381 14.50 -18.34 -9.52
CA GLY A 381 13.11 -17.84 -9.52
C GLY A 381 12.14 -18.71 -8.75
N ASP A 382 12.60 -19.78 -8.10
CA ASP A 382 11.77 -20.61 -7.23
C ASP A 382 11.40 -19.89 -5.94
N MET A 383 12.32 -19.00 -5.47
CA MET A 383 12.17 -18.22 -4.24
C MET A 383 12.38 -16.73 -4.47
N SER A 384 12.11 -15.96 -3.44
CA SER A 384 12.37 -14.53 -3.28
C SER A 384 13.25 -14.31 -2.03
N LEU A 385 13.91 -13.14 -1.94
CA LEU A 385 14.59 -12.75 -0.70
C LEU A 385 13.61 -12.62 0.46
N VAL A 386 12.46 -12.00 0.20
CA VAL A 386 11.41 -11.77 1.21
C VAL A 386 10.09 -12.38 0.73
N GLY A 387 9.46 -13.19 1.58
CA GLY A 387 8.19 -13.83 1.30
C GLY A 387 7.76 -14.81 2.41
N PRO A 388 6.59 -15.45 2.27
CA PRO A 388 6.17 -16.53 3.17
C PRO A 388 7.16 -17.70 3.18
N ARG A 389 7.39 -18.32 4.36
CA ARG A 389 8.28 -19.46 4.43
C ARG A 389 7.69 -20.69 3.72
N PRO A 390 8.45 -21.38 2.83
CA PRO A 390 7.95 -22.58 2.14
C PRO A 390 7.83 -23.78 3.09
N GLU A 391 6.75 -24.55 2.94
CA GLU A 391 6.51 -25.75 3.75
C GLU A 391 6.64 -27.02 2.91
N ARG A 392 6.84 -28.18 3.57
CA ARG A 392 6.87 -29.51 2.94
C ARG A 392 5.47 -29.89 2.45
N PRO A 393 5.34 -30.65 1.35
CA PRO A 393 4.04 -31.09 0.83
C PRO A 393 3.13 -31.70 1.91
N LEU A 394 3.70 -32.58 2.75
CA LEU A 394 2.96 -33.22 3.85
C LEU A 394 2.30 -32.24 4.81
N PHE A 395 2.97 -31.14 5.16
CA PHE A 395 2.42 -30.13 6.04
C PHE A 395 1.43 -29.21 5.34
N VAL A 396 1.63 -28.95 4.05
CA VAL A 396 0.66 -28.20 3.25
C VAL A 396 -0.67 -28.93 3.20
N GLU A 397 -0.66 -30.23 2.94
CA GLU A 397 -1.88 -31.05 2.91
C GLU A 397 -2.62 -31.03 4.26
N LYS A 398 -1.90 -31.12 5.37
CA LYS A 398 -2.47 -31.05 6.71
C LYS A 398 -3.04 -29.65 6.99
N PHE A 399 -2.27 -28.60 6.76
CA PHE A 399 -2.65 -27.24 7.18
C PHE A 399 -3.73 -26.61 6.28
N LYS A 400 -3.87 -27.04 5.03
CA LYS A 400 -4.95 -26.54 4.16
C LYS A 400 -6.34 -26.87 4.68
N GLU A 401 -6.49 -28.03 5.37
CA GLU A 401 -7.76 -28.45 5.96
C GLU A 401 -8.01 -27.79 7.35
N GLU A 402 -6.94 -27.62 8.14
CA GLU A 402 -7.05 -27.12 9.51
C GLU A 402 -7.11 -25.60 9.61
N ILE A 403 -6.53 -24.86 8.65
CA ILE A 403 -6.34 -23.42 8.75
C ILE A 403 -7.02 -22.73 7.57
N PRO A 404 -8.09 -21.96 7.84
CA PRO A 404 -8.74 -21.17 6.80
C PRO A 404 -7.73 -20.24 6.10
N ARG A 405 -7.85 -20.13 4.78
CA ARG A 405 -7.01 -19.26 3.94
C ARG A 405 -5.52 -19.63 3.86
N TYR A 406 -5.13 -20.81 4.35
CA TYR A 406 -3.74 -21.27 4.31
C TYR A 406 -3.14 -21.23 2.90
N MET A 407 -3.88 -21.67 1.89
CA MET A 407 -3.40 -21.78 0.49
C MET A 407 -3.04 -20.44 -0.16
N ILE A 408 -3.49 -19.32 0.41
CA ILE A 408 -3.23 -17.98 -0.12
C ILE A 408 -1.75 -17.64 -0.09
N LYS A 409 -0.99 -18.18 0.86
CA LYS A 409 0.46 -17.95 0.94
C LYS A 409 1.21 -18.35 -0.34
N HIS A 410 0.65 -19.25 -1.14
CA HIS A 410 1.23 -19.70 -2.39
C HIS A 410 0.91 -18.81 -3.60
N GLN A 411 0.19 -17.69 -3.40
CA GLN A 411 -0.03 -16.68 -4.45
C GLN A 411 1.21 -15.81 -4.71
N VAL A 412 2.21 -15.86 -3.84
CA VAL A 412 3.50 -15.17 -3.98
C VAL A 412 4.65 -16.17 -3.85
N ARG A 413 5.84 -15.79 -4.35
CA ARG A 413 7.03 -16.63 -4.16
C ARG A 413 7.38 -16.77 -2.69
N PRO A 414 7.77 -17.97 -2.24
CA PRO A 414 8.28 -18.15 -0.89
C PRO A 414 9.60 -17.40 -0.68
N GLY A 415 9.84 -16.93 0.54
CA GLY A 415 11.00 -16.12 0.88
C GLY A 415 12.08 -16.86 1.66
N LEU A 416 13.32 -16.37 1.54
CA LEU A 416 14.43 -16.72 2.43
C LEU A 416 14.13 -16.19 3.84
N THR A 417 13.66 -14.95 3.94
CA THR A 417 13.10 -14.36 5.15
C THR A 417 11.67 -13.89 4.91
N GLY A 418 10.93 -13.53 5.98
CA GLY A 418 9.54 -13.11 5.86
C GLY A 418 9.00 -12.40 7.09
N TRP A 419 7.83 -11.76 6.94
CA TRP A 419 7.19 -11.01 8.01
C TRP A 419 6.91 -11.87 9.26
N ALA A 420 6.49 -13.13 9.08
CA ALA A 420 6.29 -14.07 10.18
C ALA A 420 7.59 -14.34 10.93
N GLN A 421 8.70 -14.54 10.21
CA GLN A 421 9.99 -14.87 10.80
C GLN A 421 10.55 -13.72 11.66
N VAL A 422 10.49 -12.46 11.16
CA VAL A 422 10.96 -11.28 11.92
C VAL A 422 10.08 -10.93 13.12
N ASN A 423 8.82 -11.43 13.14
CA ASN A 423 7.93 -11.32 14.29
C ASN A 423 7.99 -12.52 15.24
N GLY A 424 8.97 -13.43 15.08
CA GLY A 424 9.24 -14.52 16.01
C GLY A 424 8.46 -15.82 15.75
N TYR A 425 7.67 -15.88 14.66
CA TYR A 425 6.91 -17.09 14.29
C TYR A 425 7.73 -18.01 13.38
N ARG A 426 8.87 -18.49 13.88
CA ARG A 426 9.75 -19.48 13.23
C ARG A 426 9.83 -20.75 14.07
N GLY A 427 9.94 -21.93 13.43
CA GLY A 427 10.06 -23.21 14.12
C GLY A 427 8.74 -23.68 14.74
N ASP A 428 8.79 -24.23 15.96
CA ASP A 428 7.64 -24.76 16.71
C ASP A 428 6.84 -23.61 17.36
N THR A 429 6.11 -22.85 16.56
CA THR A 429 5.29 -21.73 16.98
C THR A 429 3.89 -21.82 16.38
N SER A 430 2.94 -21.00 16.85
CA SER A 430 1.57 -21.00 16.35
C SER A 430 1.50 -20.82 14.83
N ILE A 431 1.10 -21.89 14.13
CA ILE A 431 0.93 -21.88 12.67
C ILE A 431 -0.14 -20.86 12.25
N ARG A 432 -1.22 -20.71 13.03
CA ARG A 432 -2.27 -19.71 12.75
C ARG A 432 -1.71 -18.29 12.73
N LYS A 433 -0.95 -17.89 13.74
CA LYS A 433 -0.30 -16.56 13.79
C LYS A 433 0.73 -16.37 12.68
N ARG A 434 1.43 -17.44 12.30
CA ARG A 434 2.34 -17.41 11.14
C ARG A 434 1.58 -17.07 9.86
N ILE A 435 0.46 -17.77 9.63
CA ILE A 435 -0.39 -17.51 8.44
C ILE A 435 -0.97 -16.10 8.45
N GLU A 436 -1.40 -15.58 9.59
CA GLU A 436 -1.85 -14.19 9.71
C GLU A 436 -0.76 -13.19 9.29
N CYS A 437 0.49 -13.42 9.71
CA CYS A 437 1.63 -12.61 9.28
C CYS A 437 1.93 -12.77 7.78
N ASP A 438 1.85 -13.98 7.24
CA ASP A 438 2.06 -14.23 5.83
C ASP A 438 0.97 -13.55 4.97
N LEU A 439 -0.30 -13.60 5.39
CA LEU A 439 -1.41 -12.90 4.75
C LEU A 439 -1.24 -11.38 4.82
N TYR A 440 -0.83 -10.85 5.98
CA TYR A 440 -0.53 -9.42 6.10
C TYR A 440 0.51 -8.97 5.08
N TYR A 441 1.62 -9.72 4.94
CA TYR A 441 2.64 -9.43 3.95
C TYR A 441 2.09 -9.43 2.52
N ILE A 442 1.30 -10.44 2.16
CA ILE A 442 0.73 -10.60 0.82
C ILE A 442 -0.21 -9.44 0.46
N GLU A 443 -1.06 -9.04 1.39
CA GLU A 443 -2.09 -8.03 1.18
C GLU A 443 -1.56 -6.58 1.29
N ASN A 444 -0.43 -6.37 1.99
CA ASN A 444 0.15 -5.05 2.21
C ASN A 444 1.57 -4.90 1.65
N TRP A 445 1.93 -5.75 0.70
CA TRP A 445 3.26 -5.69 0.10
C TRP A 445 3.57 -4.31 -0.48
N THR A 446 4.73 -3.81 -0.14
CA THR A 446 5.41 -2.67 -0.76
C THR A 446 6.91 -2.94 -0.77
N LEU A 447 7.65 -2.32 -1.67
CA LEU A 447 9.11 -2.43 -1.67
C LEU A 447 9.74 -1.98 -0.33
N GLY A 448 9.16 -0.94 0.30
CA GLY A 448 9.58 -0.49 1.64
C GLY A 448 9.36 -1.53 2.74
N LEU A 449 8.33 -2.38 2.63
CA LEU A 449 8.10 -3.49 3.56
C LEU A 449 9.19 -4.57 3.38
N ASP A 450 9.60 -4.87 2.15
CA ASP A 450 10.71 -5.80 1.90
C ASP A 450 12.01 -5.30 2.55
N PHE A 451 12.39 -4.05 2.32
CA PHE A 451 13.58 -3.47 2.95
C PHE A 451 13.50 -3.49 4.48
N LYS A 452 12.32 -3.18 5.04
CA LYS A 452 12.10 -3.27 6.49
C LYS A 452 12.31 -4.69 7.02
N ILE A 453 11.80 -5.70 6.32
CA ILE A 453 11.95 -7.12 6.71
C ILE A 453 13.42 -7.54 6.62
N ILE A 454 14.12 -7.17 5.56
CA ILE A 454 15.56 -7.45 5.41
C ILE A 454 16.34 -6.82 6.56
N LEU A 455 16.12 -5.54 6.85
CA LEU A 455 16.78 -4.84 7.97
C LEU A 455 16.50 -5.53 9.31
N LEU A 456 15.23 -5.86 9.58
CA LEU A 456 14.85 -6.57 10.81
C LEU A 456 15.45 -7.97 10.88
N THR A 457 15.66 -8.67 9.75
CA THR A 457 16.32 -9.98 9.71
C THR A 457 17.78 -9.86 10.17
N PHE A 458 18.50 -8.85 9.72
CA PHE A 458 19.86 -8.58 10.20
C PHE A 458 19.90 -8.21 11.68
N LEU A 459 19.05 -7.29 12.11
CA LEU A 459 19.03 -6.82 13.49
C LEU A 459 18.59 -7.91 14.50
N LYS A 460 17.58 -8.71 14.15
CA LYS A 460 17.02 -9.74 15.03
C LYS A 460 17.67 -11.10 14.83
N GLY A 461 18.33 -11.35 13.69
CA GLY A 461 19.02 -12.59 13.38
C GLY A 461 20.16 -12.89 14.36
N PHE A 462 20.80 -11.85 14.92
CA PHE A 462 21.82 -11.95 15.97
C PHE A 462 21.24 -12.19 17.37
N ILE A 463 19.93 -12.04 17.59
CA ILE A 463 19.29 -12.07 18.93
C ILE A 463 18.26 -13.21 19.05
N ASN A 464 18.04 -14.04 18.03
CA ASN A 464 16.95 -15.03 18.02
C ASN A 464 17.24 -16.19 18.99
N LYS A 465 16.53 -16.20 20.12
CA LYS A 465 16.49 -17.30 21.11
C LYS A 465 15.84 -18.60 20.57
N ASN A 466 15.19 -18.58 19.40
CA ASN A 466 14.40 -19.70 18.82
C ASN A 466 15.04 -20.30 17.55
N ALA A 467 16.31 -20.05 17.26
CA ALA A 467 17.06 -20.77 16.22
C ALA A 467 17.57 -22.08 16.85
N TYR A 468 17.00 -23.22 16.45
CA TYR A 468 17.44 -24.57 16.84
C TYR A 468 18.52 -25.09 15.91
#